data_2139c1cdbc3deb5852ee3b4451836c6f
#
_entry.id   2139c1cdbc3deb5852ee3b4451836c6f
#
_cell.length_a   1.000
_cell.length_b   1.000
_cell.length_c   1.000
_cell.angle_alpha   90.00
_cell.angle_beta   90.00
_cell.angle_gamma   90.00
#
_symmetry.space_group_name_H-M   'P 1'
#
loop_
_entity.id
_entity.type
_entity.pdbx_description
1 polymer ?
#
loop_
_entity_poly.entity_id
_entity_poly.type
_entity_poly.pdbx_seq_one_letter_code
_entity_poly.pdbx_strand_id
1 'polypeptide(L)'
;MPKISDIEETPNPNAVKFILREAVSNGTVHQYGSREQAESDPLAKALFDVGHVVSVFYMDRMITVEKEDEGDWDELLPLLAVPIRAADAVNSGAAAAGAAVGGAIAAVTNDDPRLLKINDILDEKVRPALMGDGGYLEVLGLKDHTLSIRYQGACGSCPSSLSGTLMAIEGMLKQEVDPEMEVIAV
;
A
#
# COMPACT_ATOMS: atom_id res chain seq x y z
N MET A 1 17.55 13.20 4.31
CA MET A 1 16.64 13.88 3.35
C MET A 1 16.45 12.95 2.16
N PRO A 2 15.35 12.24 2.06
CA PRO A 2 15.12 11.32 0.96
C PRO A 2 15.08 12.07 -0.37
N LYS A 3 15.85 11.59 -1.33
CA LYS A 3 15.87 12.14 -2.68
C LYS A 3 14.92 11.34 -3.55
N ILE A 4 14.01 12.05 -4.22
CA ILE A 4 13.16 11.46 -5.25
C ILE A 4 14.08 11.01 -6.40
N SER A 5 14.05 9.73 -6.70
CA SER A 5 14.80 9.11 -7.80
C SER A 5 14.00 9.17 -9.09
N ASP A 6 12.71 8.90 -8.98
CA ASP A 6 11.79 8.85 -10.11
C ASP A 6 10.36 9.13 -9.66
N ILE A 7 9.49 9.48 -10.61
CA ILE A 7 8.05 9.64 -10.43
C ILE A 7 7.39 8.82 -11.53
N GLU A 8 6.63 7.81 -11.12
CA GLU A 8 5.99 6.88 -12.04
C GLU A 8 4.47 7.01 -11.96
N GLU A 9 3.84 7.00 -13.13
CA GLU A 9 2.38 6.90 -13.22
C GLU A 9 1.93 5.51 -12.78
N THR A 10 0.75 5.43 -12.20
CA THR A 10 0.12 4.15 -11.85
C THR A 10 -1.06 3.87 -12.78
N PRO A 11 -1.58 2.63 -12.82
CA PRO A 11 -2.81 2.32 -13.56
C PRO A 11 -4.03 3.14 -13.10
N ASN A 12 -3.98 3.69 -11.89
CA ASN A 12 -4.96 4.64 -11.38
C ASN A 12 -4.56 6.07 -11.79
N PRO A 13 -5.33 6.76 -12.66
CA PRO A 13 -4.99 8.10 -13.15
C PRO A 13 -4.93 9.16 -12.04
N ASN A 14 -5.56 8.88 -10.90
CA ASN A 14 -5.58 9.76 -9.74
C ASN A 14 -4.45 9.45 -8.74
N ALA A 15 -3.58 8.49 -9.02
CA ALA A 15 -2.48 8.12 -8.16
C ALA A 15 -1.13 8.18 -8.88
N VAL A 16 -0.12 8.68 -8.19
CA VAL A 16 1.28 8.76 -8.65
C VAL A 16 2.18 8.12 -7.60
N LYS A 17 3.18 7.41 -8.08
CA LYS A 17 4.19 6.73 -7.28
C LYS A 17 5.51 7.48 -7.33
N PHE A 18 6.03 7.89 -6.18
CA PHE A 18 7.36 8.45 -6.01
C PHE A 18 8.33 7.35 -5.59
N ILE A 19 9.42 7.20 -6.32
CA ILE A 19 10.52 6.31 -5.97
C ILE A 19 11.63 7.13 -5.32
N LEU A 20 12.06 6.68 -4.15
CA LEU A 20 13.07 7.37 -3.34
C LEU A 20 14.41 6.62 -3.38
N ARG A 21 15.50 7.35 -3.16
CA ARG A 21 16.83 6.75 -3.00
C ARG A 21 17.06 6.21 -1.58
N GLU A 22 16.49 6.87 -0.60
CA GLU A 22 16.53 6.49 0.81
C GLU A 22 15.16 6.02 1.28
N ALA A 23 15.13 5.03 2.16
CA ALA A 23 13.88 4.53 2.72
C ALA A 23 13.25 5.52 3.71
N VAL A 24 11.94 5.63 3.69
CA VAL A 24 11.12 6.40 4.63
C VAL A 24 10.43 5.51 5.66
N SER A 25 10.47 4.19 5.47
CA SER A 25 10.06 3.19 6.46
C SER A 25 10.95 1.95 6.38
N ASN A 26 10.89 1.09 7.40
CA ASN A 26 11.68 -0.14 7.50
C ASN A 26 10.79 -1.37 7.23
N GLY A 27 10.30 -1.53 6.01
CA GLY A 27 9.41 -2.64 5.66
C GLY A 27 8.01 -2.52 6.26
N THR A 28 7.73 -1.43 6.98
CA THR A 28 6.40 -1.19 7.53
C THR A 28 5.55 -0.47 6.49
N VAL A 29 4.36 -0.98 6.29
CA VAL A 29 3.35 -0.38 5.43
C VAL A 29 2.63 0.73 6.20
N HIS A 30 2.55 1.89 5.60
CA HIS A 30 1.82 3.04 6.11
C HIS A 30 0.75 3.45 5.09
N GLN A 31 -0.50 3.50 5.52
CA GLN A 31 -1.60 3.96 4.69
C GLN A 31 -2.54 4.86 5.47
N TYR A 32 -2.91 5.95 4.87
CA TYR A 32 -3.80 6.96 5.42
C TYR A 32 -4.83 7.36 4.36
N GLY A 33 -6.10 7.22 4.68
CA GLY A 33 -7.24 7.62 3.82
C GLY A 33 -7.81 8.99 4.18
N SER A 34 -7.23 9.67 5.18
CA SER A 34 -7.62 11.03 5.55
C SER A 34 -6.52 11.75 6.33
N ARG A 35 -6.60 13.07 6.35
CA ARG A 35 -5.68 13.92 7.12
C ARG A 35 -5.73 13.62 8.62
N GLU A 36 -6.91 13.32 9.17
CA GLU A 36 -7.09 12.99 10.59
C GLU A 36 -6.33 11.71 10.97
N GLN A 37 -6.35 10.70 10.09
CA GLN A 37 -5.59 9.47 10.29
C GLN A 37 -4.07 9.71 10.25
N ALA A 38 -3.64 10.67 9.43
CA ALA A 38 -2.24 11.03 9.27
C ALA A 38 -1.69 11.97 10.37
N GLU A 39 -2.49 12.36 11.36
CA GLU A 39 -2.10 13.39 12.33
C GLU A 39 -0.89 13.02 13.18
N SER A 40 -0.67 11.72 13.42
CA SER A 40 0.49 11.19 14.14
C SER A 40 1.72 10.98 13.26
N ASP A 41 1.60 11.12 11.95
CA ASP A 41 2.66 10.89 10.98
C ASP A 41 3.04 12.20 10.28
N PRO A 42 4.22 12.76 10.57
CA PRO A 42 4.63 14.05 10.03
C PRO A 42 4.70 14.09 8.50
N LEU A 43 5.12 12.97 7.86
CA LEU A 43 5.23 12.89 6.41
C LEU A 43 3.85 12.84 5.76
N ALA A 44 3.01 11.91 6.21
CA ALA A 44 1.66 11.76 5.66
C ALA A 44 0.83 13.03 5.88
N LYS A 45 0.90 13.61 7.08
CA LYS A 45 0.23 14.88 7.40
C LYS A 45 0.66 16.01 6.46
N ALA A 46 1.97 16.16 6.24
CA ALA A 46 2.48 17.20 5.36
C ALA A 46 2.07 17.00 3.89
N LEU A 47 1.89 15.74 3.46
CA LEU A 47 1.36 15.43 2.13
C LEU A 47 -0.13 15.80 2.01
N PHE A 48 -0.94 15.52 3.03
CA PHE A 48 -2.34 15.96 3.05
C PHE A 48 -2.48 17.49 3.14
N ASP A 49 -1.55 18.17 3.82
CA ASP A 49 -1.55 19.64 3.94
C ASP A 49 -1.27 20.37 2.60
N VAL A 50 -0.77 19.67 1.58
CA VAL A 50 -0.66 20.20 0.21
C VAL A 50 -2.04 20.51 -0.37
N GLY A 51 -3.08 19.78 0.02
CA GLY A 51 -4.44 19.87 -0.52
C GLY A 51 -4.68 18.91 -1.69
N HIS A 52 -5.95 18.63 -1.96
CA HIS A 52 -6.39 17.70 -3.00
C HIS A 52 -5.87 16.26 -2.88
N VAL A 53 -5.28 15.89 -1.75
CA VAL A 53 -4.81 14.54 -1.46
C VAL A 53 -5.89 13.78 -0.69
N VAL A 54 -6.28 12.62 -1.20
CA VAL A 54 -7.31 11.75 -0.60
C VAL A 54 -6.73 10.51 0.06
N SER A 55 -5.55 10.06 -0.40
CA SER A 55 -4.89 8.90 0.17
C SER A 55 -3.36 9.03 0.06
N VAL A 56 -2.69 8.58 1.09
CA VAL A 56 -1.23 8.46 1.13
C VAL A 56 -0.87 7.05 1.55
N PHE A 57 -0.07 6.39 0.75
CA PHE A 57 0.50 5.09 1.02
C PHE A 57 2.01 5.16 0.90
N TYR A 58 2.75 4.58 1.82
CA TYR A 58 4.19 4.44 1.64
C TYR A 58 4.77 3.21 2.34
N MET A 59 5.82 2.68 1.75
CA MET A 59 6.60 1.55 2.25
C MET A 59 8.03 1.65 1.70
N ASP A 60 9.03 1.52 2.57
CA ASP A 60 10.44 1.59 2.22
C ASP A 60 10.81 2.84 1.40
N ARG A 61 11.05 2.67 0.12
CA ARG A 61 11.46 3.74 -0.81
C ARG A 61 10.35 4.18 -1.76
N MET A 62 9.14 3.76 -1.51
CA MET A 62 7.98 4.04 -2.36
C MET A 62 6.95 4.85 -1.58
N ILE A 63 6.50 5.94 -2.18
CA ILE A 63 5.36 6.72 -1.69
C ILE A 63 4.35 6.82 -2.83
N THR A 64 3.14 6.40 -2.60
CA THR A 64 2.01 6.57 -3.52
C THR A 64 1.05 7.60 -2.94
N VAL A 65 0.73 8.61 -3.72
CA VAL A 65 -0.22 9.65 -3.36
C VAL A 65 -1.37 9.60 -4.34
N GLU A 66 -2.58 9.61 -3.82
CA GLU A 66 -3.80 9.70 -4.59
C GLU A 66 -4.46 11.05 -4.37
N LYS A 67 -4.87 11.69 -5.47
CA LYS A 67 -5.53 12.99 -5.47
C LYS A 67 -7.02 12.88 -5.76
N GLU A 68 -7.77 13.93 -5.45
CA GLU A 68 -9.13 14.14 -5.94
C GLU A 68 -9.16 14.29 -7.47
N ASP A 69 -10.30 13.99 -8.09
CA ASP A 69 -10.48 14.12 -9.55
C ASP A 69 -10.21 15.54 -10.06
N GLU A 70 -10.49 16.55 -9.25
CA GLU A 70 -10.32 17.96 -9.59
C GLU A 70 -8.87 18.47 -9.48
N GLY A 71 -7.95 17.72 -8.84
CA GLY A 71 -6.56 18.11 -8.68
C GLY A 71 -5.77 18.00 -9.99
N ASP A 72 -4.80 18.88 -10.21
CA ASP A 72 -3.88 18.82 -11.35
C ASP A 72 -2.51 18.32 -10.90
N TRP A 73 -1.97 17.31 -11.60
CA TRP A 73 -0.65 16.77 -11.29
C TRP A 73 0.48 17.76 -11.54
N ASP A 74 0.38 18.61 -12.56
CA ASP A 74 1.41 19.61 -12.88
C ASP A 74 1.59 20.62 -11.74
N GLU A 75 0.51 20.92 -11.01
CA GLU A 75 0.54 21.78 -9.83
C GLU A 75 0.94 21.00 -8.55
N LEU A 76 0.44 19.77 -8.39
CA LEU A 76 0.62 18.99 -7.16
C LEU A 76 2.01 18.37 -7.03
N LEU A 77 2.60 17.87 -8.12
CA LEU A 77 3.90 17.18 -8.06
C LEU A 77 5.03 18.02 -7.44
N PRO A 78 5.20 19.32 -7.82
CA PRO A 78 6.20 20.17 -7.17
C PRO A 78 5.94 20.39 -5.68
N LEU A 79 4.67 20.53 -5.29
CA LEU A 79 4.26 20.75 -3.90
C LEU A 79 4.46 19.50 -3.04
N LEU A 80 4.10 18.32 -3.55
CA LEU A 80 4.31 17.03 -2.89
C LEU A 80 5.80 16.70 -2.71
N ALA A 81 6.64 17.12 -3.66
CA ALA A 81 8.07 16.90 -3.57
C ALA A 81 8.73 17.61 -2.39
N VAL A 82 8.16 18.69 -1.90
CA VAL A 82 8.70 19.47 -0.76
C VAL A 82 8.67 18.65 0.53
N PRO A 83 7.51 18.18 1.02
CA PRO A 83 7.45 17.37 2.23
C PRO A 83 8.19 16.04 2.10
N ILE A 84 8.18 15.41 0.92
CA ILE A 84 8.94 14.18 0.69
C ILE A 84 10.44 14.41 0.89
N ARG A 85 10.98 15.49 0.37
CA ARG A 85 12.40 15.85 0.54
C ARG A 85 12.74 16.32 1.94
N ALA A 86 11.77 16.88 2.66
CA ALA A 86 11.94 17.33 4.04
C ALA A 86 11.81 16.19 5.07
N ALA A 87 11.20 15.06 4.68
CA ALA A 87 11.07 13.90 5.55
C ALA A 87 12.43 13.38 6.02
N ASP A 88 12.47 12.82 7.21
CA ASP A 88 13.66 12.12 7.69
C ASP A 88 13.76 10.75 7.03
N ALA A 89 14.91 10.48 6.40
CA ALA A 89 15.24 9.12 6.01
C ALA A 89 15.34 8.28 7.27
N VAL A 90 14.63 7.16 7.32
CA VAL A 90 14.69 6.27 8.48
C VAL A 90 16.08 5.65 8.54
N ASN A 91 16.91 6.19 9.37
CA ASN A 91 18.13 5.50 9.82
C ASN A 91 17.66 4.26 10.60
N SER A 92 18.10 3.10 10.17
CA SER A 92 17.82 1.76 10.69
C SER A 92 18.07 1.64 12.21
N GLY A 93 17.25 2.28 13.03
CA GLY A 93 17.45 2.29 14.47
C GLY A 93 16.32 2.79 15.36
N ALA A 94 15.31 3.42 14.81
CA ALA A 94 14.15 3.84 15.59
C ALA A 94 12.88 3.27 15.01
N ALA A 95 12.41 2.19 15.57
CA ALA A 95 11.02 1.78 15.43
C ALA A 95 10.15 2.86 16.09
N ALA A 96 9.83 3.92 15.37
CA ALA A 96 8.68 4.72 15.71
C ALA A 96 7.49 3.81 15.42
N ALA A 97 6.81 3.39 16.47
CA ALA A 97 5.50 2.76 16.39
C ALA A 97 4.57 3.80 15.74
N GLY A 98 4.59 3.87 14.42
CA GLY A 98 3.53 4.46 13.64
C GLY A 98 2.31 3.61 13.97
N ALA A 99 1.32 4.22 14.60
CA ALA A 99 0.04 3.61 14.76
C ALA A 99 -0.46 3.26 13.35
N ALA A 100 -0.33 1.99 13.00
CA ALA A 100 -1.10 1.42 11.94
C ALA A 100 -2.56 1.64 12.36
N VAL A 101 -3.18 2.70 11.84
CA VAL A 101 -4.63 2.83 11.86
C VAL A 101 -5.18 2.13 10.62
N GLY A 102 -4.72 0.94 10.38
CA GLY A 102 -5.61 -0.14 10.13
C GLY A 102 -6.10 -0.53 11.51
N GLY A 103 -7.41 -0.59 11.71
CA GLY A 103 -7.95 -1.08 12.95
C GLY A 103 -7.14 -2.29 13.36
N ALA A 104 -6.81 -2.39 14.64
CA ALA A 104 -6.18 -3.56 15.21
C ALA A 104 -7.01 -4.75 14.77
N ILE A 105 -6.71 -5.25 13.60
CA ILE A 105 -7.05 -6.60 13.25
C ILE A 105 -6.12 -7.34 14.20
N ALA A 106 -6.74 -7.79 15.28
CA ALA A 106 -6.13 -8.82 16.09
C ALA A 106 -5.42 -9.70 15.06
N ALA A 107 -4.10 -9.79 15.15
CA ALA A 107 -3.36 -10.76 14.39
C ALA A 107 -4.16 -12.04 14.56
N VAL A 108 -4.92 -12.39 13.52
CA VAL A 108 -5.58 -13.67 13.52
C VAL A 108 -4.39 -14.58 13.44
N THR A 109 -4.00 -15.10 14.61
CA THR A 109 -3.05 -16.19 14.74
C THR A 109 -3.71 -17.39 14.11
N ASN A 110 -3.85 -17.34 12.81
CA ASN A 110 -4.23 -18.47 12.01
C ASN A 110 -2.95 -19.29 11.87
N ASP A 111 -2.75 -20.24 12.75
CA ASP A 111 -1.73 -21.28 12.65
C ASP A 111 -2.00 -22.25 11.48
N ASP A 112 -2.74 -21.79 10.48
CA ASP A 112 -3.04 -22.61 9.30
C ASP A 112 -1.78 -22.69 8.42
N PRO A 113 -1.22 -23.89 8.21
CA PRO A 113 0.00 -24.06 7.40
C PRO A 113 -0.19 -23.60 5.95
N ARG A 114 -1.44 -23.52 5.47
CA ARG A 114 -1.74 -22.99 4.13
C ARG A 114 -1.40 -21.51 4.00
N LEU A 115 -1.49 -20.72 5.08
CA LEU A 115 -1.16 -19.31 5.07
C LEU A 115 0.31 -19.03 4.73
N LEU A 116 1.23 -19.88 5.17
CA LEU A 116 2.64 -19.77 4.81
C LEU A 116 2.81 -19.92 3.31
N LYS A 117 2.23 -20.98 2.74
CA LYS A 117 2.28 -21.23 1.30
C LYS A 117 1.56 -20.14 0.48
N ILE A 118 0.43 -19.63 0.99
CA ILE A 118 -0.30 -18.51 0.38
C ILE A 118 0.58 -17.26 0.33
N ASN A 119 1.20 -16.90 1.45
CA ASN A 119 2.08 -15.74 1.52
C ASN A 119 3.28 -15.88 0.57
N ASP A 120 3.92 -17.05 0.50
CA ASP A 120 5.03 -17.31 -0.41
C ASP A 120 4.62 -17.10 -1.89
N ILE A 121 3.46 -17.61 -2.29
CA ILE A 121 2.92 -17.43 -3.64
C ILE A 121 2.62 -15.93 -3.92
N LEU A 122 2.01 -15.25 -2.95
CA LEU A 122 1.70 -13.83 -3.08
C LEU A 122 2.97 -12.97 -3.14
N ASP A 123 4.00 -13.30 -2.34
CA ASP A 123 5.29 -12.61 -2.35
C ASP A 123 6.06 -12.79 -3.65
N GLU A 124 5.95 -13.96 -4.25
CA GLU A 124 6.68 -14.28 -5.48
C GLU A 124 5.98 -13.73 -6.73
N LYS A 125 4.64 -13.79 -6.79
CA LYS A 125 3.88 -13.58 -8.03
C LYS A 125 3.00 -12.33 -8.03
N VAL A 126 2.46 -11.93 -6.88
CA VAL A 126 1.42 -10.90 -6.80
C VAL A 126 1.96 -9.58 -6.26
N ARG A 127 2.61 -9.61 -5.11
CA ARG A 127 3.11 -8.37 -4.46
C ARG A 127 4.09 -7.58 -5.33
N PRO A 128 5.05 -8.20 -6.08
CA PRO A 128 5.93 -7.43 -6.95
C PRO A 128 5.19 -6.68 -8.05
N ALA A 129 4.14 -7.29 -8.63
CA ALA A 129 3.31 -6.64 -9.64
C ALA A 129 2.53 -5.46 -9.05
N LEU A 130 1.88 -5.66 -7.88
CA LEU A 130 1.13 -4.60 -7.20
C LEU A 130 2.04 -3.44 -6.75
N MET A 131 3.24 -3.73 -6.29
CA MET A 131 4.23 -2.69 -5.95
C MET A 131 4.68 -1.92 -7.19
N GLY A 132 4.76 -2.58 -8.34
CA GLY A 132 4.96 -1.93 -9.64
C GLY A 132 3.85 -0.91 -9.94
N ASP A 133 2.62 -1.24 -9.60
CA ASP A 133 1.43 -0.40 -9.78
C ASP A 133 1.19 0.62 -8.63
N GLY A 134 2.13 0.72 -7.69
CA GLY A 134 2.03 1.66 -6.56
C GLY A 134 1.07 1.23 -5.45
N GLY A 135 0.76 -0.07 -5.38
CA GLY A 135 -0.08 -0.66 -4.35
C GLY A 135 0.58 -1.80 -3.59
N TYR A 136 -0.15 -2.36 -2.64
CA TYR A 136 0.25 -3.50 -1.83
C TYR A 136 -0.95 -4.35 -1.46
N LEU A 137 -0.70 -5.61 -1.11
CA LEU A 137 -1.70 -6.57 -0.67
C LEU A 137 -1.35 -7.12 0.69
N GLU A 138 -2.25 -6.95 1.63
CA GLU A 138 -2.17 -7.50 2.98
C GLU A 138 -3.10 -8.70 3.12
N VAL A 139 -2.61 -9.79 3.68
CA VAL A 139 -3.42 -10.97 4.06
C VAL A 139 -3.93 -10.75 5.47
N LEU A 140 -5.25 -10.71 5.61
CA LEU A 140 -5.91 -10.52 6.91
C LEU A 140 -6.11 -11.84 7.65
N GLY A 141 -6.34 -12.92 6.92
CA GLY A 141 -6.51 -14.24 7.50
C GLY A 141 -7.21 -15.22 6.56
N LEU A 142 -7.19 -16.48 6.97
CA LEU A 142 -7.87 -17.58 6.28
C LEU A 142 -8.90 -18.19 7.23
N LYS A 143 -10.14 -18.28 6.78
CA LYS A 143 -11.20 -18.97 7.51
C LYS A 143 -11.82 -20.03 6.61
N ASP A 144 -11.72 -21.28 7.02
CA ASP A 144 -12.15 -22.45 6.22
C ASP A 144 -11.43 -22.49 4.86
N HIS A 145 -12.08 -22.04 3.81
CA HIS A 145 -11.53 -21.91 2.44
C HIS A 145 -11.55 -20.46 1.95
N THR A 146 -11.93 -19.48 2.78
CA THR A 146 -12.05 -18.07 2.42
C THR A 146 -10.85 -17.28 2.92
N LEU A 147 -10.03 -16.78 2.00
CA LEU A 147 -8.91 -15.88 2.26
C LEU A 147 -9.40 -14.44 2.23
N SER A 148 -9.23 -13.73 3.34
CA SER A 148 -9.53 -12.30 3.42
C SER A 148 -8.24 -11.51 3.16
N ILE A 149 -8.31 -10.62 2.17
CA ILE A 149 -7.20 -9.75 1.78
C ILE A 149 -7.64 -8.29 1.81
N ARG A 150 -6.67 -7.38 1.93
CA ARG A 150 -6.87 -5.95 1.81
C ARG A 150 -5.89 -5.38 0.79
N TYR A 151 -6.42 -4.63 -0.16
CA TYR A 151 -5.61 -3.83 -1.06
C TYR A 151 -5.27 -2.49 -0.43
N GLN A 152 -4.05 -2.02 -0.67
CA GLN A 152 -3.52 -0.75 -0.17
C GLN A 152 -2.86 0.03 -1.31
N GLY A 153 -2.74 1.35 -1.15
CA GLY A 153 -2.20 2.24 -2.17
C GLY A 153 -3.11 2.40 -3.39
N ALA A 154 -2.53 2.67 -4.55
CA ALA A 154 -3.26 2.94 -5.79
C ALA A 154 -4.22 1.83 -6.24
N CYS A 155 -3.99 0.59 -5.81
CA CYS A 155 -4.84 -0.55 -6.13
C CYS A 155 -6.12 -0.61 -5.29
N GLY A 156 -6.15 0.03 -4.13
CA GLY A 156 -7.29 -0.01 -3.20
C GLY A 156 -8.51 0.77 -3.68
N SER A 157 -8.32 1.79 -4.49
CA SER A 157 -9.37 2.69 -4.99
C SER A 157 -9.78 2.46 -6.44
N CYS A 158 -9.05 1.61 -7.19
CA CYS A 158 -9.32 1.38 -8.61
C CYS A 158 -10.26 0.16 -8.82
N PRO A 159 -11.55 0.36 -9.19
CA PRO A 159 -12.52 -0.74 -9.32
C PRO A 159 -12.12 -1.79 -10.37
N SER A 160 -11.45 -1.37 -11.43
CA SER A 160 -11.03 -2.27 -12.52
C SER A 160 -9.86 -3.16 -12.12
N SER A 161 -8.94 -2.67 -11.30
CA SER A 161 -7.81 -3.46 -10.80
C SER A 161 -8.26 -4.49 -9.76
N LEU A 162 -9.23 -4.14 -8.91
CA LEU A 162 -9.72 -4.99 -7.82
C LEU A 162 -10.29 -6.32 -8.35
N SER A 163 -11.18 -6.26 -9.33
CA SER A 163 -11.86 -7.46 -9.84
C SER A 163 -10.91 -8.40 -10.57
N GLY A 164 -10.07 -7.88 -11.46
CA GLY A 164 -9.15 -8.69 -12.26
C GLY A 164 -8.08 -9.35 -11.42
N THR A 165 -7.48 -8.61 -10.51
CA THR A 165 -6.43 -9.11 -9.61
C THR A 165 -6.99 -10.13 -8.63
N LEU A 166 -8.20 -9.90 -8.09
CA LEU A 166 -8.86 -10.82 -7.17
C LEU A 166 -9.09 -12.19 -7.83
N MET A 167 -9.64 -12.21 -9.04
CA MET A 167 -9.88 -13.44 -9.81
C MET A 167 -8.56 -14.16 -10.16
N ALA A 168 -7.51 -13.41 -10.47
CA ALA A 168 -6.21 -13.99 -10.77
C ALA A 168 -5.59 -14.65 -9.52
N ILE A 169 -5.65 -13.98 -8.37
CA ILE A 169 -5.18 -14.54 -7.09
C ILE A 169 -5.97 -15.78 -6.72
N GLU A 170 -7.29 -15.73 -6.79
CA GLU A 170 -8.15 -16.87 -6.51
C GLU A 170 -7.83 -18.06 -7.42
N GLY A 171 -7.67 -17.82 -8.73
CA GLY A 171 -7.30 -18.86 -9.70
C GLY A 171 -5.95 -19.50 -9.39
N MET A 172 -4.94 -18.73 -9.01
CA MET A 172 -3.63 -19.25 -8.60
C MET A 172 -3.71 -20.06 -7.31
N LEU A 173 -4.42 -19.57 -6.31
CA LEU A 173 -4.55 -20.26 -5.02
C LEU A 173 -5.36 -21.57 -5.15
N LYS A 174 -6.37 -21.61 -6.01
CA LYS A 174 -7.12 -22.83 -6.35
C LYS A 174 -6.25 -23.90 -6.98
N GLN A 175 -5.26 -23.50 -7.77
CA GLN A 175 -4.35 -24.44 -8.43
C GLN A 175 -3.21 -24.92 -7.52
N GLU A 176 -2.69 -24.05 -6.66
CA GLU A 176 -1.45 -24.31 -5.94
C GLU A 176 -1.65 -24.67 -4.45
N VAL A 177 -2.78 -24.29 -3.87
CA VAL A 177 -3.05 -24.47 -2.42
C VAL A 177 -4.27 -25.37 -2.20
N ASP A 178 -5.44 -24.92 -2.63
CA ASP A 178 -6.70 -25.60 -2.36
C ASP A 178 -7.74 -25.26 -3.44
N PRO A 179 -8.32 -26.27 -4.15
CA PRO A 179 -9.29 -26.02 -5.23
C PRO A 179 -10.61 -25.36 -4.76
N GLU A 180 -10.90 -25.40 -3.49
CA GLU A 180 -12.10 -24.75 -2.89
C GLU A 180 -11.82 -23.35 -2.36
N MET A 181 -10.58 -22.82 -2.57
CA MET A 181 -10.20 -21.50 -2.07
C MET A 181 -11.03 -20.38 -2.70
N GLU A 182 -11.57 -19.53 -1.86
CA GLU A 182 -12.21 -18.28 -2.25
C GLU A 182 -11.38 -17.10 -1.73
N VAL A 183 -11.34 -16.00 -2.47
CA VAL A 183 -10.62 -14.78 -2.07
C VAL A 183 -11.60 -13.61 -2.02
N ILE A 184 -11.64 -12.95 -0.88
CA ILE A 184 -12.47 -11.75 -0.67
C ILE A 184 -11.59 -10.56 -0.32
N ALA A 185 -11.89 -9.41 -0.92
CA ALA A 185 -11.30 -8.13 -0.54
C ALA A 185 -12.20 -7.43 0.49
N VAL A 186 -11.56 -6.88 1.54
CA VAL A 186 -12.24 -6.23 2.68
C VAL A 186 -11.75 -4.79 2.81
#